data_0f2040fd8459cee71d3fd42f0f5e9f6d
#
_entry.id   0f2040fd8459cee71d3fd42f0f5e9f6d
#
_cell.length_a   1.000
_cell.length_b   1.000
_cell.length_c   1.000
_cell.angle_alpha   90.00
_cell.angle_beta   90.00
_cell.angle_gamma   90.00
#
_symmetry.space_group_name_H-M   'P 1'
#
loop_
_entity.id
_entity.type
_entity.pdbx_description
1 polymer ?
#
loop_
_entity_poly.entity_id
_entity_poly.type
_entity_poly.pdbx_seq_one_letter_code
_entity_poly.pdbx_strand_id
1 'polypeptide(L)'
;MRLDDFRSLVARLQSEIPSEFTGGVVAVDVSPKALPHPVHGDVYTLGECVPLEWSGSGADLHSRIVLYHGSFASLARLGDFDWREETWETLTHELRHHLEWRAHLDRLEAYDWAAEENFKRHEGRPFDPVFYRSGEELAPGVYKVDDDVFMERTMWNVQRGGEEVEAAWHGRRYRVSFPHQSGRPLFLTLEGLVDPPPGDAILVVKPAPRLLDLFRRHPAVVQGVVEVTPLDG
;
A
#
# COMPACT_ATOMS: atom_id res chain seq x y z
N MET A 1 -16.81 -9.43 18.59
CA MET A 1 -17.17 -8.31 19.52
C MET A 1 -18.60 -7.86 19.24
N ARG A 2 -19.37 -7.44 20.25
CA ARG A 2 -20.72 -6.86 20.06
C ARG A 2 -20.61 -5.39 19.67
N LEU A 3 -21.65 -4.86 19.01
CA LEU A 3 -21.66 -3.47 18.52
C LEU A 3 -21.41 -2.43 19.64
N ASP A 4 -22.05 -2.62 20.81
CA ASP A 4 -21.90 -1.67 21.92
C ASP A 4 -20.52 -1.74 22.58
N ASP A 5 -19.91 -2.94 22.62
CA ASP A 5 -18.52 -3.11 23.07
C ASP A 5 -17.54 -2.43 22.10
N PHE A 6 -17.81 -2.53 20.79
CA PHE A 6 -17.04 -1.86 19.76
C PHE A 6 -17.15 -0.34 19.84
N ARG A 7 -18.34 0.20 20.06
CA ARG A 7 -18.54 1.63 20.32
C ARG A 7 -17.71 2.13 21.51
N SER A 8 -17.73 1.33 22.60
CA SER A 8 -16.95 1.65 23.79
C SER A 8 -15.44 1.58 23.54
N LEU A 9 -14.99 0.64 22.71
CA LEU A 9 -13.60 0.55 22.27
C LEU A 9 -13.21 1.79 21.46
N VAL A 10 -13.98 2.15 20.43
CA VAL A 10 -13.73 3.33 19.59
C VAL A 10 -13.66 4.61 20.43
N ALA A 11 -14.63 4.82 21.35
CA ALA A 11 -14.62 5.99 22.21
C ALA A 11 -13.36 6.06 23.10
N ARG A 12 -12.91 4.93 23.62
CA ARG A 12 -11.65 4.85 24.40
C ARG A 12 -10.44 5.18 23.55
N LEU A 13 -10.31 4.57 22.36
CA LEU A 13 -9.19 4.81 21.46
C LEU A 13 -9.16 6.27 20.98
N GLN A 14 -10.32 6.85 20.66
CA GLN A 14 -10.41 8.26 20.33
C GLN A 14 -9.89 9.14 21.47
N SER A 15 -10.14 8.79 22.73
CA SER A 15 -9.64 9.55 23.89
C SER A 15 -8.12 9.43 24.10
N GLU A 16 -7.47 8.44 23.49
CA GLU A 16 -6.00 8.26 23.50
C GLU A 16 -5.32 9.18 22.47
N ILE A 17 -6.07 9.72 21.49
CA ILE A 17 -5.52 10.62 20.46
C ILE A 17 -5.40 12.04 21.01
N PRO A 18 -4.23 12.70 20.92
CA PRO A 18 -4.07 14.08 21.34
C PRO A 18 -4.99 15.03 20.58
N SER A 19 -5.61 15.99 21.29
CA SER A 19 -6.63 16.89 20.72
C SER A 19 -6.13 17.77 19.57
N GLU A 20 -4.83 18.00 19.46
CA GLU A 20 -4.19 18.72 18.36
C GLU A 20 -4.39 18.04 17.01
N PHE A 21 -4.53 16.71 16.98
CA PHE A 21 -4.76 15.95 15.75
C PHE A 21 -6.25 15.83 15.38
N THR A 22 -7.16 16.03 16.33
CA THR A 22 -8.59 15.87 16.10
C THR A 22 -9.32 17.17 15.79
N GLY A 23 -8.59 18.31 15.74
CA GLY A 23 -9.18 19.62 15.43
C GLY A 23 -9.83 19.61 14.05
N GLY A 24 -11.17 19.87 13.98
CA GLY A 24 -11.95 19.80 12.73
C GLY A 24 -12.67 18.45 12.51
N VAL A 25 -12.33 17.38 13.22
CA VAL A 25 -13.13 16.15 13.23
C VAL A 25 -14.36 16.38 14.10
N VAL A 26 -15.53 16.45 13.47
CA VAL A 26 -16.80 16.77 14.18
C VAL A 26 -17.42 15.56 14.86
N ALA A 27 -17.14 14.35 14.35
CA ALA A 27 -17.64 13.10 14.94
C ALA A 27 -16.76 11.91 14.50
N VAL A 28 -16.66 10.92 15.40
CA VAL A 28 -16.22 9.56 15.08
C VAL A 28 -17.40 8.63 15.38
N ASP A 29 -18.01 8.13 14.32
CA ASP A 29 -19.22 7.32 14.39
C ASP A 29 -18.95 5.84 14.16
N VAL A 30 -19.80 4.99 14.72
CA VAL A 30 -19.79 3.55 14.48
C VAL A 30 -21.06 3.14 13.75
N SER A 31 -20.90 2.63 12.53
CA SER A 31 -21.97 2.06 11.72
C SER A 31 -22.05 0.54 11.91
N PRO A 32 -23.26 -0.04 12.02
CA PRO A 32 -23.41 -1.50 12.05
C PRO A 32 -23.22 -2.17 10.69
N LYS A 33 -23.08 -1.42 9.60
CA LYS A 33 -22.96 -1.95 8.24
C LYS A 33 -21.68 -2.76 8.04
N ALA A 34 -21.73 -3.71 7.11
CA ALA A 34 -20.57 -4.30 6.47
C ALA A 34 -20.50 -3.78 5.04
N LEU A 35 -19.32 -3.31 4.63
CA LEU A 35 -19.07 -2.81 3.29
C LEU A 35 -18.02 -3.70 2.60
N PRO A 36 -18.46 -4.77 1.93
CA PRO A 36 -17.55 -5.59 1.13
C PRO A 36 -17.07 -4.82 -0.08
N HIS A 37 -15.83 -5.08 -0.49
CA HIS A 37 -15.31 -4.56 -1.74
C HIS A 37 -16.18 -5.07 -2.92
N PRO A 38 -16.52 -4.21 -3.90
CA PRO A 38 -17.47 -4.58 -4.97
C PRO A 38 -17.03 -5.75 -5.84
N VAL A 39 -15.73 -6.08 -5.87
CA VAL A 39 -15.16 -7.16 -6.68
C VAL A 39 -14.64 -8.31 -5.82
N HIS A 40 -14.23 -8.04 -4.58
CA HIS A 40 -13.55 -9.00 -3.68
C HIS A 40 -14.37 -9.19 -2.41
N GLY A 41 -15.07 -10.31 -2.32
CA GLY A 41 -16.01 -10.57 -1.22
C GLY A 41 -15.39 -10.82 0.16
N ASP A 42 -14.08 -10.97 0.24
CA ASP A 42 -13.24 -11.15 1.43
C ASP A 42 -12.52 -9.86 1.87
N VAL A 43 -12.57 -8.80 1.05
CA VAL A 43 -12.03 -7.47 1.35
C VAL A 43 -13.17 -6.56 1.80
N TYR A 44 -12.94 -5.78 2.86
CA TYR A 44 -13.95 -4.91 3.45
C TYR A 44 -13.39 -3.52 3.71
N THR A 45 -14.19 -2.48 3.43
CA THR A 45 -13.92 -1.13 3.92
C THR A 45 -14.19 -1.08 5.42
N LEU A 46 -13.18 -0.77 6.22
CA LEU A 46 -13.27 -0.72 7.69
C LEU A 46 -13.66 0.66 8.21
N GLY A 47 -13.18 1.72 7.56
CA GLY A 47 -13.46 3.09 7.91
C GLY A 47 -13.60 3.98 6.68
N GLU A 48 -14.05 5.19 6.91
CA GLU A 48 -14.08 6.29 5.93
C GLU A 48 -13.91 7.61 6.65
N CYS A 49 -13.04 8.49 6.12
CA CYS A 49 -13.05 9.90 6.45
C CYS A 49 -13.89 10.66 5.43
N VAL A 50 -14.99 11.23 5.88
CA VAL A 50 -15.95 11.95 5.03
C VAL A 50 -15.76 13.45 5.20
N PRO A 51 -15.28 14.18 4.18
CA PRO A 51 -15.23 15.64 4.25
C PRO A 51 -16.65 16.19 4.29
N LEU A 52 -16.88 17.14 5.17
CA LEU A 52 -18.16 17.85 5.24
C LEU A 52 -18.11 19.05 4.30
N GLU A 53 -19.23 19.34 3.64
CA GLU A 53 -19.35 20.49 2.74
C GLU A 53 -18.90 21.78 3.44
N TRP A 54 -18.07 22.53 2.73
CA TRP A 54 -17.35 23.66 3.26
C TRP A 54 -17.47 24.88 2.37
N SER A 55 -17.60 26.05 3.01
CA SER A 55 -17.74 27.33 2.36
C SER A 55 -16.70 28.34 2.87
N GLY A 56 -15.41 28.10 2.59
CA GLY A 56 -14.37 29.03 3.04
C GLY A 56 -12.92 28.54 2.78
N SER A 57 -11.89 29.09 3.40
CA SER A 57 -10.48 28.79 3.20
C SER A 57 -10.01 27.51 3.92
N GLY A 58 -9.04 26.74 3.42
CA GLY A 58 -8.61 25.39 3.87
C GLY A 58 -8.38 25.17 5.37
N ALA A 59 -8.31 26.26 6.16
CA ALA A 59 -8.17 26.16 7.62
C ALA A 59 -9.44 25.67 8.34
N ASP A 60 -10.61 25.71 7.68
CA ASP A 60 -11.90 25.38 8.28
C ASP A 60 -12.45 24.03 7.81
N LEU A 61 -11.63 23.15 7.25
CA LEU A 61 -12.06 21.82 6.84
C LEU A 61 -12.56 21.04 8.05
N HIS A 62 -13.79 20.56 7.94
CA HIS A 62 -14.40 19.66 8.88
C HIS A 62 -14.59 18.30 8.24
N SER A 63 -14.38 17.24 8.99
CA SER A 63 -14.64 15.89 8.53
C SER A 63 -15.33 15.04 9.61
N ARG A 64 -15.87 13.94 9.17
CA ARG A 64 -16.51 12.92 9.99
C ARG A 64 -15.86 11.59 9.68
N ILE A 65 -15.41 10.88 10.70
CA ILE A 65 -14.88 9.53 10.57
C ILE A 65 -15.99 8.52 10.87
N VAL A 66 -16.13 7.50 10.04
CA VAL A 66 -17.11 6.41 10.23
C VAL A 66 -16.38 5.09 10.24
N LEU A 67 -16.55 4.29 11.30
CA LEU A 67 -16.01 2.93 11.39
C LEU A 67 -17.14 1.91 11.22
N TYR A 68 -16.93 0.89 10.39
CA TYR A 68 -17.94 -0.08 9.98
C TYR A 68 -17.85 -1.38 10.79
N HIS A 69 -18.51 -1.46 11.94
CA HIS A 69 -18.51 -2.65 12.81
C HIS A 69 -18.80 -3.96 12.07
N GLY A 70 -19.75 -3.96 11.11
CA GLY A 70 -20.08 -5.15 10.34
C GLY A 70 -18.90 -5.65 9.48
N SER A 71 -18.09 -4.73 8.94
CA SER A 71 -16.85 -5.04 8.21
C SER A 71 -15.82 -5.70 9.13
N PHE A 72 -15.52 -5.07 10.29
CA PHE A 72 -14.65 -5.67 11.32
C PHE A 72 -15.13 -7.06 11.76
N ALA A 73 -16.44 -7.22 12.00
CA ALA A 73 -17.01 -8.50 12.39
C ALA A 73 -16.94 -9.56 11.28
N SER A 74 -16.87 -9.15 10.01
CA SER A 74 -16.70 -10.06 8.89
C SER A 74 -15.24 -10.52 8.78
N LEU A 75 -14.27 -9.63 8.89
CA LEU A 75 -12.85 -9.98 8.92
C LEU A 75 -12.49 -10.86 10.12
N ALA A 76 -13.01 -10.55 11.31
CA ALA A 76 -12.77 -11.35 12.51
C ALA A 76 -13.29 -12.79 12.43
N ARG A 77 -14.02 -13.17 11.38
CA ARG A 77 -14.45 -14.55 11.10
C ARG A 77 -13.50 -15.30 10.18
N LEU A 78 -12.58 -14.60 9.54
CA LEU A 78 -11.68 -15.18 8.55
C LEU A 78 -10.39 -15.73 9.19
N GLY A 79 -10.01 -15.25 10.39
CA GLY A 79 -8.77 -15.67 11.05
C GLY A 79 -8.54 -15.02 12.40
N ASP A 80 -7.30 -14.99 12.84
CA ASP A 80 -6.88 -14.25 14.03
C ASP A 80 -7.10 -12.76 13.81
N PHE A 81 -7.72 -12.11 14.80
CA PHE A 81 -8.13 -10.72 14.67
C PHE A 81 -8.03 -9.97 16.00
N ASP A 82 -7.13 -9.02 16.10
CA ASP A 82 -7.02 -8.13 17.25
C ASP A 82 -7.90 -6.89 17.04
N TRP A 83 -9.06 -6.88 17.70
CA TRP A 83 -10.02 -5.78 17.61
C TRP A 83 -9.46 -4.42 18.00
N ARG A 84 -8.54 -4.38 18.98
CA ARG A 84 -7.98 -3.12 19.43
C ARG A 84 -6.97 -2.58 18.41
N GLU A 85 -6.09 -3.43 17.93
CA GLU A 85 -5.07 -3.09 16.96
C GLU A 85 -5.70 -2.63 15.66
N GLU A 86 -6.55 -3.44 15.05
CA GLU A 86 -7.25 -3.12 13.81
C GLU A 86 -8.11 -1.83 13.90
N THR A 87 -8.79 -1.64 15.05
CA THR A 87 -9.57 -0.40 15.25
C THR A 87 -8.66 0.81 15.39
N TRP A 88 -7.51 0.67 16.06
CA TRP A 88 -6.53 1.75 16.19
C TRP A 88 -5.93 2.12 14.84
N GLU A 89 -5.49 1.14 14.07
CA GLU A 89 -4.94 1.35 12.72
C GLU A 89 -5.95 2.04 11.80
N THR A 90 -7.17 1.54 11.74
CA THR A 90 -8.23 2.16 10.93
C THR A 90 -8.53 3.58 11.39
N LEU A 91 -8.71 3.81 12.69
CA LEU A 91 -9.04 5.14 13.20
C LEU A 91 -7.92 6.16 12.92
N THR A 92 -6.66 5.76 13.10
CA THR A 92 -5.51 6.65 12.84
C THR A 92 -5.28 6.85 11.34
N HIS A 93 -5.60 5.87 10.49
CA HIS A 93 -5.59 6.00 9.05
C HIS A 93 -6.61 7.05 8.57
N GLU A 94 -7.86 6.95 9.01
CA GLU A 94 -8.90 7.92 8.65
C GLU A 94 -8.61 9.33 9.20
N LEU A 95 -7.99 9.40 10.37
CA LEU A 95 -7.54 10.68 10.92
C LEU A 95 -6.41 11.29 10.09
N ARG A 96 -5.53 10.48 9.51
CA ARG A 96 -4.48 10.95 8.61
C ARG A 96 -5.07 11.58 7.35
N HIS A 97 -6.12 11.00 6.76
CA HIS A 97 -6.85 11.63 5.65
C HIS A 97 -7.34 13.03 6.01
N HIS A 98 -7.95 13.19 7.18
CA HIS A 98 -8.39 14.50 7.66
C HIS A 98 -7.23 15.50 7.75
N LEU A 99 -6.09 15.10 8.34
CA LEU A 99 -4.93 15.96 8.51
C LEU A 99 -4.26 16.33 7.18
N GLU A 100 -4.18 15.40 6.24
CA GLU A 100 -3.62 15.64 4.91
C GLU A 100 -4.48 16.58 4.09
N TRP A 101 -5.80 16.41 4.10
CA TRP A 101 -6.71 17.37 3.46
C TRP A 101 -6.60 18.76 4.04
N ARG A 102 -6.48 18.91 5.37
CA ARG A 102 -6.24 20.20 6.01
C ARG A 102 -4.91 20.82 5.62
N ALA A 103 -3.89 20.00 5.40
CA ALA A 103 -2.57 20.42 4.97
C ALA A 103 -2.44 20.54 3.44
N HIS A 104 -3.50 20.25 2.67
CA HIS A 104 -3.47 20.14 1.21
C HIS A 104 -2.39 19.16 0.71
N LEU A 105 -2.22 18.03 1.40
CA LEU A 105 -1.27 16.99 1.08
C LEU A 105 -2.02 15.74 0.58
N ASP A 106 -1.83 15.40 -0.69
CA ASP A 106 -2.51 14.25 -1.33
C ASP A 106 -1.75 12.92 -1.16
N ARG A 107 -0.91 12.80 -0.12
CA ARG A 107 -0.01 11.65 0.04
C ARG A 107 -0.74 10.36 0.39
N LEU A 108 -1.76 10.43 1.23
CA LEU A 108 -2.50 9.25 1.66
C LEU A 108 -3.40 8.73 0.53
N GLU A 109 -4.04 9.62 -0.23
CA GLU A 109 -4.79 9.24 -1.44
C GLU A 109 -3.88 8.55 -2.46
N ALA A 110 -2.63 9.05 -2.61
CA ALA A 110 -1.64 8.42 -3.46
C ALA A 110 -1.22 7.03 -2.95
N TYR A 111 -1.14 6.86 -1.62
CA TYR A 111 -0.85 5.56 -1.02
C TYR A 111 -2.01 4.57 -1.21
N ASP A 112 -3.26 5.00 -0.99
CA ASP A 112 -4.44 4.15 -1.19
C ASP A 112 -4.57 3.70 -2.65
N TRP A 113 -4.28 4.62 -3.60
CA TRP A 113 -4.18 4.25 -4.99
C TRP A 113 -3.07 3.21 -5.22
N ALA A 114 -1.91 3.36 -4.58
CA ALA A 114 -0.83 2.39 -4.70
C ALA A 114 -1.22 1.02 -4.15
N ALA A 115 -1.93 0.97 -3.02
CA ALA A 115 -2.44 -0.28 -2.45
C ALA A 115 -3.44 -0.98 -3.40
N GLU A 116 -4.37 -0.22 -4.01
CA GLU A 116 -5.30 -0.74 -5.02
C GLU A 116 -4.56 -1.31 -6.24
N GLU A 117 -3.54 -0.62 -6.75
CA GLU A 117 -2.72 -1.09 -7.88
C GLU A 117 -1.89 -2.34 -7.49
N ASN A 118 -1.37 -2.40 -6.24
CA ASN A 118 -0.69 -3.57 -5.71
C ASN A 118 -1.62 -4.78 -5.63
N PHE A 119 -2.84 -4.57 -5.21
CA PHE A 119 -3.85 -5.61 -5.18
C PHE A 119 -4.13 -6.17 -6.58
N LYS A 120 -4.27 -5.30 -7.61
CA LYS A 120 -4.38 -5.73 -9.02
C LYS A 120 -3.16 -6.55 -9.46
N ARG A 121 -1.95 -6.19 -9.00
CA ARG A 121 -0.73 -6.95 -9.25
C ARG A 121 -0.84 -8.39 -8.73
N HIS A 122 -1.27 -8.57 -7.49
CA HIS A 122 -1.46 -9.88 -6.88
C HIS A 122 -2.47 -10.75 -7.63
N GLU A 123 -3.48 -10.12 -8.20
CA GLU A 123 -4.50 -10.83 -9.00
C GLU A 123 -4.08 -11.10 -10.45
N GLY A 124 -2.89 -10.68 -10.87
CA GLY A 124 -2.46 -10.78 -12.27
C GLY A 124 -3.25 -9.89 -13.23
N ARG A 125 -3.95 -8.89 -12.72
CA ARG A 125 -4.68 -7.87 -13.49
C ARG A 125 -3.72 -6.79 -13.99
N PRO A 126 -4.09 -6.04 -15.03
CA PRO A 126 -3.34 -4.86 -15.46
C PRO A 126 -3.28 -3.82 -14.34
N PHE A 127 -2.08 -3.30 -14.06
CA PHE A 127 -1.81 -2.27 -13.06
C PHE A 127 -0.82 -1.23 -13.60
N ASP A 128 -0.73 -0.07 -12.96
CA ASP A 128 0.24 0.97 -13.30
C ASP A 128 1.64 0.55 -12.84
N PRO A 129 2.66 0.44 -13.73
CA PRO A 129 3.97 -0.08 -13.38
C PRO A 129 4.81 0.84 -12.49
N VAL A 130 4.33 2.01 -12.11
CA VAL A 130 5.04 2.94 -11.21
C VAL A 130 4.31 3.19 -9.89
N PHE A 131 3.20 2.48 -9.64
CA PHE A 131 2.34 2.67 -8.49
C PHE A 131 3.09 2.64 -7.15
N TYR A 132 4.03 1.70 -7.00
CA TYR A 132 4.77 1.48 -5.75
C TYR A 132 5.55 2.71 -5.28
N ARG A 133 5.84 3.67 -6.17
CA ARG A 133 6.49 4.94 -5.80
C ARG A 133 5.61 5.87 -4.97
N SER A 134 4.32 5.63 -4.96
CA SER A 134 3.37 6.32 -4.08
C SER A 134 3.25 5.65 -2.71
N GLY A 135 3.93 4.53 -2.49
CA GLY A 135 4.10 3.90 -1.19
C GLY A 135 5.10 4.64 -0.29
N GLU A 136 5.41 4.03 0.83
CA GLU A 136 6.41 4.54 1.78
C GLU A 136 7.83 4.31 1.22
N GLU A 137 8.62 5.37 1.07
CA GLU A 137 10.03 5.25 0.67
C GLU A 137 10.89 4.86 1.88
N LEU A 138 11.35 3.60 1.93
CA LEU A 138 12.20 3.06 3.00
C LEU A 138 13.67 3.47 2.82
N ALA A 139 14.12 3.58 1.56
CA ALA A 139 15.45 4.01 1.15
C ALA A 139 15.41 4.43 -0.33
N PRO A 140 16.42 5.15 -0.85
CA PRO A 140 16.46 5.55 -2.26
C PRO A 140 16.21 4.37 -3.20
N GLY A 141 15.08 4.39 -3.91
CA GLY A 141 14.65 3.33 -4.82
C GLY A 141 14.13 2.05 -4.16
N VAL A 142 13.78 2.12 -2.87
CA VAL A 142 13.12 1.03 -2.12
C VAL A 142 11.83 1.57 -1.51
N TYR A 143 10.71 0.97 -1.86
CA TYR A 143 9.39 1.42 -1.48
C TYR A 143 8.59 0.28 -0.84
N LYS A 144 7.73 0.62 0.11
CA LYS A 144 6.79 -0.32 0.72
C LYS A 144 5.36 0.08 0.37
N VAL A 145 4.55 -0.89 -0.07
CA VAL A 145 3.11 -0.76 -0.23
C VAL A 145 2.49 -1.98 0.45
N ASP A 146 1.65 -1.77 1.43
CA ASP A 146 1.16 -2.80 2.36
C ASP A 146 2.35 -3.57 2.98
N ASP A 147 2.38 -4.88 2.85
CA ASP A 147 3.47 -5.72 3.34
C ASP A 147 4.57 -5.99 2.28
N ASP A 148 4.37 -5.53 1.06
CA ASP A 148 5.27 -5.76 -0.07
C ASP A 148 6.36 -4.70 -0.15
N VAL A 149 7.58 -5.12 -0.51
CA VAL A 149 8.74 -4.24 -0.69
C VAL A 149 9.23 -4.28 -2.13
N PHE A 150 9.29 -3.11 -2.75
CA PHE A 150 9.69 -2.91 -4.14
C PHE A 150 11.09 -2.28 -4.21
N MET A 151 12.01 -2.95 -4.87
CA MET A 151 13.40 -2.50 -5.06
C MET A 151 13.64 -2.16 -6.53
N GLU A 152 13.85 -0.87 -6.84
CA GLU A 152 14.10 -0.42 -8.21
C GLU A 152 15.51 -0.73 -8.69
N ARG A 153 15.61 -1.17 -9.95
CA ARG A 153 16.87 -1.22 -10.70
C ARG A 153 16.64 -0.76 -12.14
N THR A 154 17.52 0.08 -12.65
CA THR A 154 17.47 0.52 -14.05
C THR A 154 18.58 -0.17 -14.86
N MET A 155 18.21 -0.83 -15.94
CA MET A 155 19.13 -1.49 -16.84
C MET A 155 19.51 -0.56 -18.00
N TRP A 156 20.77 -0.13 -18.05
CA TRP A 156 21.27 0.79 -19.08
C TRP A 156 21.69 0.09 -20.38
N ASN A 157 22.04 -1.20 -20.30
CA ASN A 157 22.45 -1.99 -21.48
C ASN A 157 21.93 -3.42 -21.32
N VAL A 158 21.04 -3.80 -22.19
CA VAL A 158 20.52 -5.15 -22.31
C VAL A 158 21.34 -5.88 -23.36
N GLN A 159 22.32 -6.68 -22.95
CA GLN A 159 23.04 -7.57 -23.86
C GLN A 159 22.22 -8.86 -24.10
N ARG A 160 22.39 -9.46 -25.28
CA ARG A 160 21.70 -10.70 -25.66
C ARG A 160 22.19 -11.86 -24.80
N GLY A 161 21.34 -12.40 -23.95
CA GLY A 161 21.62 -13.52 -23.04
C GLY A 161 20.79 -13.43 -21.77
N GLY A 162 20.96 -14.35 -20.86
CA GLY A 162 20.40 -14.23 -19.51
C GLY A 162 21.01 -13.01 -18.82
N GLU A 163 20.19 -12.24 -18.11
CA GLU A 163 20.63 -11.08 -17.37
C GLU A 163 20.79 -11.41 -15.90
N GLU A 164 21.81 -10.85 -15.31
CA GLU A 164 22.04 -10.93 -13.87
C GLU A 164 22.07 -9.52 -13.30
N VAL A 165 21.47 -9.37 -12.13
CA VAL A 165 21.49 -8.12 -11.37
C VAL A 165 21.74 -8.44 -9.90
N GLU A 166 22.38 -7.52 -9.20
CA GLU A 166 22.53 -7.64 -7.75
C GLU A 166 21.36 -6.94 -7.05
N ALA A 167 20.74 -7.66 -6.11
CA ALA A 167 19.81 -7.13 -5.14
C ALA A 167 20.50 -7.09 -3.76
N ALA A 168 20.24 -6.06 -2.98
CA ALA A 168 20.69 -5.95 -1.60
C ALA A 168 19.49 -6.02 -0.67
N TRP A 169 19.57 -6.90 0.34
CA TRP A 169 18.54 -7.07 1.35
C TRP A 169 19.18 -7.29 2.72
N HIS A 170 18.82 -6.49 3.72
CA HIS A 170 19.37 -6.55 5.08
C HIS A 170 20.92 -6.66 5.13
N GLY A 171 21.62 -5.86 4.30
CA GLY A 171 23.08 -5.84 4.23
C GLY A 171 23.70 -7.03 3.52
N ARG A 172 22.93 -7.98 3.02
CA ARG A 172 23.38 -9.11 2.20
C ARG A 172 23.18 -8.81 0.74
N ARG A 173 24.05 -9.38 -0.12
CA ARG A 173 23.94 -9.26 -1.57
C ARG A 173 23.50 -10.58 -2.18
N TYR A 174 22.62 -10.47 -3.15
CA TYR A 174 22.04 -11.62 -3.85
C TYR A 174 22.19 -11.43 -5.35
N ARG A 175 22.48 -12.52 -6.04
CA ARG A 175 22.42 -12.59 -7.49
C ARG A 175 21.02 -12.97 -7.92
N VAL A 176 20.44 -12.19 -8.82
CA VAL A 176 19.13 -12.42 -9.42
C VAL A 176 19.35 -12.64 -10.92
N SER A 177 19.07 -13.84 -11.40
CA SER A 177 19.17 -14.19 -12.82
C SER A 177 17.77 -14.28 -13.42
N PHE A 178 17.54 -13.64 -14.56
CA PHE A 178 16.25 -13.65 -15.24
C PHE A 178 16.41 -13.69 -16.77
N PRO A 179 15.41 -14.23 -17.51
CA PRO A 179 15.47 -14.25 -18.97
C PRO A 179 15.32 -12.85 -19.53
N HIS A 180 16.13 -12.55 -20.53
CA HIS A 180 16.10 -11.26 -21.23
C HIS A 180 14.70 -10.96 -21.78
N GLN A 181 14.16 -9.80 -21.40
CA GLN A 181 12.90 -9.29 -21.92
C GLN A 181 13.05 -7.85 -22.40
N SER A 182 13.07 -7.65 -23.71
CA SER A 182 13.32 -6.33 -24.29
C SER A 182 12.17 -5.35 -24.05
N GLY A 183 12.46 -4.24 -23.41
CA GLY A 183 11.64 -3.03 -23.42
C GLY A 183 10.39 -3.02 -22.54
N ARG A 184 10.24 -3.98 -21.59
CA ARG A 184 9.13 -4.02 -20.63
C ARG A 184 9.65 -3.95 -19.21
N PRO A 185 8.93 -3.29 -18.28
CA PRO A 185 9.23 -3.40 -16.85
C PRO A 185 9.03 -4.85 -16.39
N LEU A 186 9.99 -5.35 -15.59
CA LEU A 186 9.90 -6.67 -14.97
C LEU A 186 9.63 -6.48 -13.48
N PHE A 187 8.67 -7.22 -12.95
CA PHE A 187 8.38 -7.34 -11.52
C PHE A 187 8.73 -8.77 -11.12
N LEU A 188 9.84 -8.94 -10.44
CA LEU A 188 10.39 -10.24 -10.07
C LEU A 188 10.24 -10.44 -8.57
N THR A 189 9.35 -11.31 -8.16
CA THR A 189 9.26 -11.75 -6.75
C THR A 189 10.48 -12.59 -6.42
N LEU A 190 11.21 -12.21 -5.38
CA LEU A 190 12.46 -12.84 -4.96
C LEU A 190 12.18 -13.92 -3.90
N GLU A 191 12.48 -15.17 -4.21
CA GLU A 191 12.44 -16.28 -3.27
C GLU A 191 13.84 -16.63 -2.76
N GLY A 192 13.93 -17.12 -1.50
CA GLY A 192 15.20 -17.53 -0.89
C GLY A 192 15.96 -16.40 -0.19
N LEU A 193 15.33 -15.24 0.04
CA LEU A 193 15.90 -14.20 0.90
C LEU A 193 15.97 -14.66 2.35
N VAL A 194 16.99 -14.21 3.06
CA VAL A 194 17.07 -14.36 4.53
C VAL A 194 16.32 -13.20 5.15
N ASP A 195 15.42 -13.50 6.10
CA ASP A 195 14.52 -12.55 6.74
C ASP A 195 13.69 -11.74 5.71
N PRO A 196 12.83 -12.41 4.90
CA PRO A 196 12.00 -11.73 3.91
C PRO A 196 10.98 -10.79 4.59
N PRO A 197 10.42 -9.82 3.84
CA PRO A 197 9.31 -9.01 4.37
C PRO A 197 8.08 -9.91 4.66
N PRO A 198 7.09 -9.42 5.42
CA PRO A 198 5.83 -10.14 5.63
C PRO A 198 5.09 -10.47 4.33
N GLY A 199 5.16 -9.57 3.34
CA GLY A 199 4.66 -9.78 1.97
C GLY A 199 5.77 -10.19 1.00
N ASP A 200 5.61 -9.82 -0.27
CA ASP A 200 6.56 -10.09 -1.34
C ASP A 200 7.76 -9.13 -1.29
N ALA A 201 8.96 -9.65 -1.58
CA ALA A 201 10.11 -8.83 -1.95
C ALA A 201 10.19 -8.77 -3.48
N ILE A 202 9.98 -7.61 -4.09
CA ILE A 202 9.86 -7.46 -5.53
C ILE A 202 11.04 -6.64 -6.07
N LEU A 203 11.81 -7.23 -6.98
CA LEU A 203 12.78 -6.49 -7.76
C LEU A 203 12.10 -5.92 -9.01
N VAL A 204 12.05 -4.59 -9.11
CA VAL A 204 11.49 -3.90 -10.27
C VAL A 204 12.63 -3.50 -11.20
N VAL A 205 12.77 -4.23 -12.32
CA VAL A 205 13.79 -3.96 -13.33
C VAL A 205 13.16 -3.11 -14.43
N LYS A 206 13.70 -1.91 -14.62
CA LYS A 206 13.23 -0.97 -15.65
C LYS A 206 14.18 -0.93 -16.83
N PRO A 207 13.66 -0.91 -18.06
CA PRO A 207 14.47 -0.59 -19.22
C PRO A 207 15.01 0.85 -19.10
N ALA A 208 16.18 1.12 -19.68
CA ALA A 208 16.68 2.49 -19.76
C ALA A 208 15.69 3.37 -20.53
N PRO A 209 15.39 4.59 -20.04
CA PRO A 209 14.40 5.47 -20.68
C PRO A 209 14.87 5.85 -22.09
N ARG A 210 13.95 5.74 -23.07
CA ARG A 210 14.18 6.19 -24.45
C ARG A 210 13.25 7.37 -24.73
N LEU A 211 13.73 8.34 -25.52
CA LEU A 211 12.94 9.53 -25.90
C LEU A 211 11.57 9.20 -26.51
N LEU A 212 11.43 8.05 -27.16
CA LEU A 212 10.18 7.57 -27.77
C LEU A 212 9.18 6.98 -26.74
N ASP A 213 9.62 6.72 -25.51
CA ASP A 213 8.76 6.13 -24.48
C ASP A 213 7.82 7.18 -23.85
N LEU A 214 8.09 8.47 -24.05
CA LEU A 214 7.23 9.59 -23.63
C LEU A 214 5.84 9.58 -24.30
N PHE A 215 5.69 8.89 -25.44
CA PHE A 215 4.43 8.82 -26.20
C PHE A 215 3.76 7.44 -26.17
N ARG A 216 4.32 6.50 -25.41
CA ARG A 216 3.72 5.16 -25.29
C ARG A 216 2.82 5.12 -24.05
N ARG A 217 1.59 4.60 -24.24
CA ARG A 217 0.76 4.10 -23.14
C ARG A 217 1.56 3.04 -22.38
N HIS A 218 1.40 2.98 -21.07
CA HIS A 218 2.13 2.10 -20.16
C HIS A 218 2.44 0.74 -20.79
N PRO A 219 3.74 0.37 -20.90
CA PRO A 219 4.09 -0.92 -21.51
C PRO A 219 3.54 -2.05 -20.64
N ALA A 220 3.07 -3.13 -21.28
CA ALA A 220 2.64 -4.32 -20.55
C ALA A 220 3.78 -4.80 -19.62
N VAL A 221 3.46 -4.96 -18.34
CA VAL A 221 4.39 -5.45 -17.32
C VAL A 221 4.57 -6.95 -17.48
N VAL A 222 5.77 -7.45 -17.18
CA VAL A 222 6.03 -8.88 -17.05
C VAL A 222 6.27 -9.19 -15.58
N GLN A 223 5.52 -10.13 -15.03
CA GLN A 223 5.69 -10.64 -13.68
C GLN A 223 6.35 -12.02 -13.72
N GLY A 224 7.16 -12.31 -12.72
CA GLY A 224 7.80 -13.61 -12.56
C GLY A 224 8.30 -13.83 -11.14
N VAL A 225 8.57 -15.08 -10.81
CA VAL A 225 9.20 -15.47 -9.54
C VAL A 225 10.61 -15.95 -9.87
N VAL A 226 11.59 -15.54 -9.07
CA VAL A 226 13.00 -15.94 -9.25
C VAL A 226 13.60 -16.31 -7.90
N GLU A 227 14.32 -17.43 -7.88
CA GLU A 227 15.12 -17.83 -6.73
C GLU A 227 16.43 -17.06 -6.72
N VAL A 228 16.79 -16.49 -5.57
CA VAL A 228 18.01 -15.68 -5.44
C VAL A 228 19.15 -16.52 -4.88
N THR A 229 20.38 -16.22 -5.33
CA THR A 229 21.60 -16.88 -4.82
C THR A 229 22.41 -15.86 -4.01
N PRO A 230 22.73 -16.16 -2.73
CA PRO A 230 23.61 -15.30 -1.94
C PRO A 230 25.00 -15.16 -2.61
N LEU A 231 25.52 -13.92 -2.65
CA LEU A 231 26.86 -13.64 -3.15
C LEU A 231 27.92 -13.65 -2.06
N ASP A 232 27.46 -13.44 -0.82
CA ASP A 232 28.33 -13.43 0.36
C ASP A 232 28.15 -14.78 1.07
N GLY A 233 29.05 -15.73 0.78
CA GLY A 233 29.18 -17.03 1.43
C GLY A 233 30.33 -17.05 2.41
#